data_a248b3115fe886beb8012549393f1c8b
#
_entry.id   a248b3115fe886beb8012549393f1c8b
#
_cell.length_a   1.000
_cell.length_b   1.000
_cell.length_c   1.000
_cell.angle_alpha   90.00
_cell.angle_beta   90.00
_cell.angle_gamma   90.00
#
_symmetry.space_group_name_H-M   'P 1'
#
loop_
_entity.id
_entity.type
_entity.pdbx_description
1 polymer ?
#
loop_
_entity_poly.entity_id
_entity_poly.type
_entity_poly.pdbx_seq_one_letter_code
_entity_poly.pdbx_strand_id
1 'polypeptide(L)'
;MKSKLISITTLIIAGEAIFLLPFIVMRVFKPVIREVFLISDIEIGQAQAFYGITALFSYFFGGFMADRWEARKLLSISLVLTSIGGIVMISIPTIEIFKIIYTLWGISTTFLFWAALIKATRQWGNENNQGLSFGLLDGGRGLFAASIAFFGATILSYLFPEDAALVTYEDKKITLQFIFAVITAVVLIIGVFVWFTLPGETINSNKKTLFSFQLVFTLLKKRKIIFHSLMILSAYSAYKLTGVFGTYARDVWSFSL
;
A
#
# COMPACT_ATOMS: atom_id res chain seq x y z
N MET A 1 3.23 -29.24 -0.08
CA MET A 1 2.70 -28.44 -1.20
C MET A 1 1.58 -27.48 -0.78
N LYS A 2 0.48 -27.92 -0.15
CA LYS A 2 -0.64 -27.04 0.28
C LYS A 2 -0.19 -25.84 1.14
N SER A 3 0.70 -26.05 2.11
CA SER A 3 1.23 -24.97 2.97
C SER A 3 1.99 -23.88 2.19
N LYS A 4 2.79 -24.28 1.18
CA LYS A 4 3.53 -23.30 0.33
C LYS A 4 2.60 -22.46 -0.53
N LEU A 5 1.56 -23.07 -1.12
CA LEU A 5 0.57 -22.35 -1.92
C LEU A 5 -0.20 -21.32 -1.06
N ILE A 6 -0.64 -21.72 0.12
CA ILE A 6 -1.32 -20.81 1.06
C ILE A 6 -0.40 -19.65 1.42
N SER A 7 0.88 -19.88 1.72
CA SER A 7 1.82 -18.83 2.08
C SER A 7 2.01 -17.80 0.97
N ILE A 8 2.23 -18.23 -0.30
CA ILE A 8 2.40 -17.27 -1.39
C ILE A 8 1.13 -16.50 -1.69
N THR A 9 -0.04 -17.14 -1.67
CA THR A 9 -1.34 -16.48 -1.84
C THR A 9 -1.57 -15.45 -0.73
N THR A 10 -1.21 -15.79 0.51
CA THR A 10 -1.28 -14.85 1.65
C THR A 10 -0.36 -13.65 1.43
N LEU A 11 0.87 -13.84 0.94
CA LEU A 11 1.80 -12.76 0.64
C LEU A 11 1.30 -11.86 -0.50
N ILE A 12 0.69 -12.44 -1.53
CA ILE A 12 0.07 -11.71 -2.65
C ILE A 12 -1.06 -10.82 -2.14
N ILE A 13 -2.01 -11.42 -1.43
CA ILE A 13 -3.18 -10.70 -0.90
C ILE A 13 -2.75 -9.60 0.08
N ALA A 14 -1.87 -9.92 1.03
CA ALA A 14 -1.34 -8.96 1.99
C ALA A 14 -0.57 -7.83 1.31
N GLY A 15 0.24 -8.18 0.29
CA GLY A 15 1.08 -7.24 -0.47
C GLY A 15 0.29 -6.18 -1.21
N GLU A 16 -0.98 -6.45 -1.56
CA GLU A 16 -1.87 -5.45 -2.17
C GLU A 16 -2.80 -4.82 -1.14
N ALA A 17 -3.28 -5.59 -0.17
CA ALA A 17 -4.19 -5.11 0.86
C ALA A 17 -3.63 -3.93 1.66
N ILE A 18 -2.32 -3.90 1.90
CA ILE A 18 -1.65 -2.82 2.63
C ILE A 18 -1.81 -1.45 1.93
N PHE A 19 -2.02 -1.43 0.61
CA PHE A 19 -2.18 -0.23 -0.20
C PHE A 19 -3.64 0.14 -0.50
N LEU A 20 -4.61 -0.68 -0.08
CA LEU A 20 -6.04 -0.41 -0.31
C LEU A 20 -6.45 0.94 0.24
N LEU A 21 -6.23 1.17 1.54
CA LEU A 21 -6.61 2.41 2.22
C LEU A 21 -5.79 3.63 1.75
N PRO A 22 -4.43 3.58 1.72
CA PRO A 22 -3.64 4.75 1.36
C PRO A 22 -3.78 5.20 -0.09
N PHE A 23 -4.00 4.26 -1.03
CA PHE A 23 -3.89 4.58 -2.45
C PHE A 23 -5.07 4.16 -3.30
N ILE A 24 -5.62 2.93 -3.12
CA ILE A 24 -6.66 2.43 -4.03
C ILE A 24 -7.96 3.16 -3.78
N VAL A 25 -8.41 3.28 -2.52
CA VAL A 25 -9.61 4.06 -2.17
C VAL A 25 -9.48 5.49 -2.67
N MET A 26 -8.34 6.12 -2.43
CA MET A 26 -8.08 7.50 -2.86
C MET A 26 -8.09 7.66 -4.38
N ARG A 27 -7.65 6.65 -5.12
CA ARG A 27 -7.66 6.70 -6.59
C ARG A 27 -9.05 6.52 -7.16
N VAL A 28 -9.78 5.53 -6.66
CA VAL A 28 -11.11 5.15 -7.18
C VAL A 28 -12.18 6.18 -6.77
N PHE A 29 -12.18 6.60 -5.51
CA PHE A 29 -13.23 7.46 -4.96
C PHE A 29 -12.81 8.93 -4.80
N LYS A 30 -11.74 9.37 -5.49
CA LYS A 30 -11.15 10.70 -5.35
C LYS A 30 -12.18 11.85 -5.48
N PRO A 31 -13.09 11.86 -6.47
CA PRO A 31 -14.08 12.93 -6.58
C PRO A 31 -14.99 13.02 -5.35
N VAL A 32 -15.49 11.87 -4.89
CA VAL A 32 -16.37 11.79 -3.72
C VAL A 32 -15.63 12.19 -2.44
N ILE A 33 -14.37 11.77 -2.30
CA ILE A 33 -13.52 12.13 -1.15
C ILE A 33 -13.31 13.64 -1.09
N ARG A 34 -13.04 14.30 -2.22
CA ARG A 34 -12.89 15.77 -2.27
C ARG A 34 -14.15 16.49 -1.79
N GLU A 35 -15.30 16.04 -2.24
CA GLU A 35 -16.57 16.65 -1.87
C GLU A 35 -16.93 16.40 -0.40
N VAL A 36 -16.75 15.16 0.10
CA VAL A 36 -17.15 14.78 1.46
C VAL A 36 -16.19 15.33 2.51
N PHE A 37 -14.89 15.32 2.26
CA PHE A 37 -13.88 15.87 3.18
C PHE A 37 -13.71 17.39 3.03
N LEU A 38 -14.32 17.99 1.99
CA LEU A 38 -14.15 19.41 1.64
C LEU A 38 -12.67 19.79 1.43
N ILE A 39 -11.90 18.91 0.76
CA ILE A 39 -10.47 19.09 0.51
C ILE A 39 -10.17 19.23 -0.98
N SER A 40 -9.13 19.99 -1.28
CA SER A 40 -8.62 20.19 -2.63
C SER A 40 -7.65 19.10 -3.08
N ASP A 41 -7.39 19.02 -4.39
CA ASP A 41 -6.34 18.13 -4.94
C ASP A 41 -4.95 18.46 -4.39
N ILE A 42 -4.69 19.74 -4.07
CA ILE A 42 -3.42 20.18 -3.47
C ILE A 42 -3.26 19.59 -2.07
N GLU A 43 -4.31 19.61 -1.26
CA GLU A 43 -4.28 19.04 0.10
C GLU A 43 -4.13 17.53 0.10
N ILE A 44 -4.77 16.83 -0.85
CA ILE A 44 -4.54 15.40 -1.07
C ILE A 44 -3.08 15.16 -1.45
N GLY A 45 -2.54 15.97 -2.36
CA GLY A 45 -1.13 15.91 -2.75
C GLY A 45 -0.18 16.14 -1.59
N GLN A 46 -0.49 17.09 -0.69
CA GLN A 46 0.27 17.33 0.53
C GLN A 46 0.26 16.10 1.46
N ALA A 47 -0.90 15.49 1.68
CA ALA A 47 -0.99 14.27 2.49
C ALA A 47 -0.15 13.13 1.90
N GLN A 48 -0.21 12.93 0.58
CA GLN A 48 0.65 11.96 -0.12
C GLN A 48 2.14 12.32 -0.03
N ALA A 49 2.50 13.60 0.00
CA ALA A 49 3.88 14.03 0.23
C ALA A 49 4.36 13.69 1.65
N PHE A 50 3.54 13.86 2.68
CA PHE A 50 3.83 13.42 4.04
C PHE A 50 4.06 11.90 4.12
N TYR A 51 3.20 11.12 3.45
CA TYR A 51 3.44 9.69 3.27
C TYR A 51 4.82 9.42 2.63
N GLY A 52 5.13 10.09 1.52
CA GLY A 52 6.38 9.89 0.78
C GLY A 52 7.62 10.23 1.61
N ILE A 53 7.58 11.31 2.38
CA ILE A 53 8.68 11.72 3.26
C ILE A 53 8.91 10.66 4.34
N THR A 54 7.86 10.21 5.02
CA THR A 54 7.99 9.20 6.06
C THR A 54 8.38 7.83 5.50
N ALA A 55 7.89 7.46 4.33
CA ALA A 55 8.31 6.26 3.62
C ALA A 55 9.80 6.30 3.26
N LEU A 56 10.30 7.45 2.79
CA LEU A 56 11.72 7.63 2.47
C LEU A 56 12.62 7.32 3.68
N PHE A 57 12.33 7.90 4.84
CA PHE A 57 13.08 7.60 6.06
C PHE A 57 12.90 6.14 6.51
N SER A 58 11.71 5.61 6.37
CA SER A 58 11.35 4.24 6.74
C SER A 58 12.13 3.18 5.96
N TYR A 59 12.45 3.42 4.69
CA TYR A 59 13.26 2.50 3.88
C TYR A 59 14.64 2.23 4.46
N PHE A 60 15.29 3.22 5.09
CA PHE A 60 16.61 3.04 5.68
C PHE A 60 16.60 2.05 6.86
N PHE A 61 15.53 2.03 7.63
CA PHE A 61 15.44 1.23 8.84
C PHE A 61 14.63 -0.05 8.68
N GLY A 62 13.79 -0.15 7.66
CA GLY A 62 12.90 -1.29 7.44
C GLY A 62 13.65 -2.61 7.25
N GLY A 63 14.76 -2.61 6.52
CA GLY A 63 15.61 -3.79 6.34
C GLY A 63 16.15 -4.32 7.67
N PHE A 64 16.67 -3.42 8.51
CA PHE A 64 17.16 -3.75 9.84
C PHE A 64 16.08 -4.35 10.76
N MET A 65 14.85 -3.83 10.67
CA MET A 65 13.73 -4.37 11.41
C MET A 65 13.35 -5.78 10.92
N ALA A 66 13.30 -5.98 9.60
CA ALA A 66 12.99 -7.26 8.98
C ALA A 66 14.04 -8.33 9.31
N ASP A 67 15.32 -7.97 9.49
CA ASP A 67 16.37 -8.93 9.88
C ASP A 67 16.23 -9.41 11.33
N ARG A 68 15.61 -8.62 12.20
CA ARG A 68 15.51 -8.91 13.63
C ARG A 68 14.18 -9.50 14.07
N TRP A 69 13.14 -9.26 13.31
CA TRP A 69 11.80 -9.69 13.65
C TRP A 69 11.29 -10.70 12.61
N GLU A 70 10.38 -11.57 13.04
CA GLU A 70 9.69 -12.50 12.14
C GLU A 70 8.87 -11.73 11.11
N ALA A 71 9.00 -12.07 9.83
CA ALA A 71 8.23 -11.42 8.76
C ALA A 71 6.72 -11.50 9.02
N ARG A 72 6.24 -12.64 9.50
CA ARG A 72 4.84 -12.84 9.90
C ARG A 72 4.33 -11.76 10.86
N LYS A 73 5.10 -11.45 11.90
CA LYS A 73 4.73 -10.45 12.91
C LYS A 73 4.70 -9.04 12.32
N LEU A 74 5.74 -8.69 11.57
CA LEU A 74 5.84 -7.37 10.95
C LEU A 74 4.72 -7.10 9.94
N LEU A 75 4.42 -8.08 9.08
CA LEU A 75 3.34 -7.98 8.11
C LEU A 75 1.97 -7.83 8.77
N SER A 76 1.68 -8.67 9.78
CA SER A 76 0.41 -8.61 10.51
C SER A 76 0.25 -7.28 11.27
N ILE A 77 1.25 -6.87 12.06
CA ILE A 77 1.23 -5.60 12.81
C ILE A 77 1.05 -4.41 11.87
N SER A 78 1.74 -4.42 10.72
CA SER A 78 1.62 -3.36 9.73
C SER A 78 0.18 -3.22 9.18
N LEU A 79 -0.46 -4.34 8.82
CA LEU A 79 -1.85 -4.33 8.33
C LEU A 79 -2.82 -3.86 9.41
N VAL A 80 -2.63 -4.29 10.67
CA VAL A 80 -3.42 -3.82 11.81
C VAL A 80 -3.24 -2.31 12.03
N LEU A 81 -2.01 -1.80 12.02
CA LEU A 81 -1.75 -0.37 12.14
C LEU A 81 -2.34 0.44 10.99
N THR A 82 -2.29 -0.10 9.76
CA THR A 82 -2.93 0.55 8.61
C THR A 82 -4.44 0.60 8.77
N SER A 83 -5.06 -0.45 9.33
CA SER A 83 -6.49 -0.49 9.64
C SER A 83 -6.90 0.53 10.69
N ILE A 84 -6.05 0.82 11.69
CA ILE A 84 -6.32 1.88 12.68
C ILE A 84 -6.48 3.24 11.97
N GLY A 85 -5.61 3.55 11.01
CA GLY A 85 -5.78 4.74 10.17
C GLY A 85 -7.10 4.74 9.40
N GLY A 86 -7.51 3.56 8.88
CA GLY A 86 -8.80 3.39 8.21
C GLY A 86 -10.00 3.65 9.13
N ILE A 87 -9.94 3.20 10.38
CA ILE A 87 -10.99 3.49 11.38
C ILE A 87 -11.15 4.99 11.58
N VAL A 88 -10.04 5.73 11.68
CA VAL A 88 -10.10 7.19 11.82
C VAL A 88 -10.69 7.83 10.56
N MET A 89 -10.40 7.31 9.36
CA MET A 89 -10.96 7.84 8.10
C MET A 89 -12.48 7.71 8.02
N ILE A 90 -13.10 6.71 8.69
CA ILE A 90 -14.56 6.57 8.76
C ILE A 90 -15.22 7.80 9.41
N SER A 91 -14.56 8.46 10.34
CA SER A 91 -15.09 9.65 11.01
C SER A 91 -15.05 10.92 10.16
N ILE A 92 -14.56 10.86 8.91
CA ILE A 92 -14.35 12.03 8.04
C ILE A 92 -13.54 13.10 8.77
N PRO A 93 -12.28 12.83 9.13
CA PRO A 93 -11.47 13.73 9.93
C PRO A 93 -11.07 15.00 9.17
N THR A 94 -10.63 16.01 9.92
CA THR A 94 -10.06 17.25 9.36
C THR A 94 -8.80 16.96 8.53
N ILE A 95 -8.41 17.91 7.69
CA ILE A 95 -7.24 17.76 6.81
C ILE A 95 -5.93 17.55 7.59
N GLU A 96 -5.81 18.12 8.79
CA GLU A 96 -4.63 17.91 9.64
C GLU A 96 -4.53 16.46 10.10
N ILE A 97 -5.63 15.89 10.57
CA ILE A 97 -5.68 14.47 10.97
C ILE A 97 -5.49 13.57 9.76
N PHE A 98 -6.06 13.91 8.61
CA PHE A 98 -5.86 13.22 7.35
C PHE A 98 -4.36 13.13 6.97
N LYS A 99 -3.61 14.25 7.08
CA LYS A 99 -2.15 14.29 6.86
C LYS A 99 -1.38 13.42 7.87
N ILE A 100 -1.81 13.42 9.13
CA ILE A 100 -1.22 12.54 10.17
C ILE A 100 -1.43 11.07 9.83
N ILE A 101 -2.62 10.68 9.37
CA ILE A 101 -2.92 9.31 8.96
C ILE A 101 -2.01 8.89 7.80
N TYR A 102 -1.81 9.75 6.80
CA TYR A 102 -0.90 9.48 5.70
C TYR A 102 0.56 9.33 6.15
N THR A 103 0.99 10.14 7.13
CA THR A 103 2.30 10.01 7.79
C THR A 103 2.44 8.63 8.44
N LEU A 104 1.44 8.21 9.21
CA LEU A 104 1.42 6.88 9.85
C LEU A 104 1.39 5.74 8.83
N TRP A 105 0.64 5.89 7.75
CA TRP A 105 0.63 4.91 6.66
C TRP A 105 1.98 4.80 5.95
N GLY A 106 2.72 5.91 5.79
CA GLY A 106 4.10 5.87 5.27
C GLY A 106 5.04 5.05 6.14
N ILE A 107 4.87 5.11 7.46
CA ILE A 107 5.63 4.29 8.40
C ILE A 107 5.17 2.83 8.34
N SER A 108 3.87 2.56 8.52
CA SER A 108 3.35 1.19 8.61
C SER A 108 3.66 0.38 7.34
N THR A 109 3.44 0.96 6.16
CA THR A 109 3.59 0.27 4.88
C THR A 109 5.05 0.06 4.49
N THR A 110 5.96 0.95 4.88
CA THR A 110 7.34 0.91 4.41
C THR A 110 8.29 0.37 5.47
N PHE A 111 8.22 0.88 6.70
CA PHE A 111 9.12 0.46 7.77
C PHE A 111 8.86 -0.97 8.24
N LEU A 112 7.58 -1.32 8.43
CA LEU A 112 7.21 -2.64 8.94
C LEU A 112 6.93 -3.65 7.83
N PHE A 113 6.23 -3.23 6.76
CA PHE A 113 5.66 -4.18 5.81
C PHE A 113 6.63 -4.55 4.69
N TRP A 114 7.20 -3.55 3.98
CA TRP A 114 7.85 -3.79 2.69
C TRP A 114 9.06 -4.72 2.77
N ALA A 115 9.99 -4.44 3.68
CA ALA A 115 11.17 -5.29 3.86
C ALA A 115 10.81 -6.69 4.36
N ALA A 116 9.77 -6.81 5.20
CA ALA A 116 9.27 -8.10 5.68
C ALA A 116 8.62 -8.92 4.54
N LEU A 117 7.88 -8.27 3.63
CA LEU A 117 7.30 -8.92 2.45
C LEU A 117 8.39 -9.49 1.53
N ILE A 118 9.42 -8.70 1.23
CA ILE A 118 10.56 -9.12 0.42
C ILE A 118 11.26 -10.33 1.09
N LYS A 119 11.50 -10.26 2.40
CA LYS A 119 12.14 -11.35 3.16
C LYS A 119 11.30 -12.62 3.09
N ALA A 120 10.00 -12.55 3.38
CA ALA A 120 9.11 -13.72 3.34
C ALA A 120 9.00 -14.34 1.94
N THR A 121 8.94 -13.51 0.89
CA THR A 121 8.92 -13.96 -0.50
C THR A 121 10.21 -14.68 -0.88
N ARG A 122 11.36 -14.10 -0.48
CA ARG A 122 12.67 -14.71 -0.70
C ARG A 122 12.79 -16.08 -0.02
N GLN A 123 12.31 -16.19 1.21
CA GLN A 123 12.31 -17.45 1.96
C GLN A 123 11.38 -18.50 1.33
N TRP A 124 10.23 -18.06 0.81
CA TRP A 124 9.32 -18.96 0.11
C TRP A 124 9.96 -19.57 -1.14
N GLY A 125 10.69 -18.78 -1.94
CA GLY A 125 11.30 -19.20 -3.21
C GLY A 125 12.56 -20.02 -3.07
N ASN A 126 13.22 -20.02 -1.92
CA ASN A 126 14.58 -20.53 -1.72
C ASN A 126 15.59 -19.89 -2.70
N GLU A 127 16.86 -20.31 -2.66
CA GLU A 127 17.91 -19.73 -3.51
C GLU A 127 17.71 -19.96 -5.01
N ASN A 128 17.10 -21.09 -5.39
CA ASN A 128 16.98 -21.51 -6.78
C ASN A 128 15.72 -20.99 -7.50
N ASN A 129 14.72 -20.48 -6.78
CA ASN A 129 13.42 -20.08 -7.33
C ASN A 129 13.04 -18.63 -7.05
N GLN A 130 14.03 -17.73 -6.91
CA GLN A 130 13.78 -16.32 -6.59
C GLN A 130 12.98 -15.62 -7.69
N GLY A 131 13.32 -15.84 -8.97
CA GLY A 131 12.59 -15.27 -10.09
C GLY A 131 11.11 -15.67 -10.11
N LEU A 132 10.81 -16.95 -9.86
CA LEU A 132 9.44 -17.45 -9.78
C LEU A 132 8.68 -16.85 -8.61
N SER A 133 9.30 -16.77 -7.43
CA SER A 133 8.61 -16.25 -6.23
C SER A 133 8.26 -14.78 -6.34
N PHE A 134 9.16 -13.94 -6.84
CA PHE A 134 8.87 -12.53 -7.08
C PHE A 134 7.94 -12.33 -8.27
N GLY A 135 8.07 -13.14 -9.33
CA GLY A 135 7.13 -13.10 -10.45
C GLY A 135 5.70 -13.46 -10.04
N LEU A 136 5.53 -14.49 -9.18
CA LEU A 136 4.22 -14.84 -8.62
C LEU A 136 3.69 -13.76 -7.67
N LEU A 137 4.56 -13.18 -6.83
CA LEU A 137 4.15 -12.09 -5.93
C LEU A 137 3.65 -10.90 -6.74
N ASP A 138 4.45 -10.36 -7.65
CA ASP A 138 4.12 -9.13 -8.36
C ASP A 138 3.02 -9.35 -9.41
N GLY A 139 3.04 -10.46 -10.15
CA GLY A 139 1.97 -10.83 -11.06
C GLY A 139 0.64 -11.06 -10.33
N GLY A 140 0.69 -11.77 -9.20
CA GLY A 140 -0.50 -12.00 -8.37
C GLY A 140 -1.06 -10.72 -7.76
N ARG A 141 -0.20 -9.82 -7.28
CA ARG A 141 -0.60 -8.50 -6.79
C ARG A 141 -1.24 -7.66 -7.90
N GLY A 142 -0.64 -7.64 -9.09
CA GLY A 142 -1.20 -6.96 -10.25
C GLY A 142 -2.59 -7.48 -10.64
N LEU A 143 -2.78 -8.80 -10.65
CA LEU A 143 -4.08 -9.42 -10.91
C LEU A 143 -5.11 -9.06 -9.82
N PHE A 144 -4.71 -9.10 -8.56
CA PHE A 144 -5.57 -8.73 -7.44
C PHE A 144 -5.96 -7.24 -7.48
N ALA A 145 -5.01 -6.35 -7.79
CA ALA A 145 -5.26 -4.91 -7.97
C ALA A 145 -6.22 -4.64 -9.13
N ALA A 146 -6.04 -5.32 -10.27
CA ALA A 146 -6.95 -5.20 -11.43
C ALA A 146 -8.36 -5.67 -11.07
N SER A 147 -8.49 -6.77 -10.33
CA SER A 147 -9.79 -7.26 -9.85
C SER A 147 -10.48 -6.25 -8.94
N ILE A 148 -9.75 -5.68 -7.97
CA ILE A 148 -10.30 -4.65 -7.07
C ILE A 148 -10.70 -3.39 -7.86
N ALA A 149 -9.90 -2.96 -8.83
CA ALA A 149 -10.23 -1.81 -9.66
C ALA A 149 -11.51 -2.04 -10.48
N PHE A 150 -11.64 -3.22 -11.07
CA PHE A 150 -12.84 -3.61 -11.83
C PHE A 150 -14.10 -3.64 -10.95
N PHE A 151 -14.05 -4.35 -9.82
CA PHE A 151 -15.16 -4.38 -8.87
C PHE A 151 -15.44 -3.02 -8.25
N GLY A 152 -14.39 -2.25 -7.93
CA GLY A 152 -14.50 -0.90 -7.40
C GLY A 152 -15.21 0.05 -8.37
N ALA A 153 -14.86 0.01 -9.66
CA ALA A 153 -15.53 0.80 -10.69
C ALA A 153 -17.01 0.37 -10.87
N THR A 154 -17.27 -0.95 -10.86
CA THR A 154 -18.64 -1.48 -10.92
C THR A 154 -19.48 -1.04 -9.72
N ILE A 155 -18.94 -1.09 -8.52
CA ILE A 155 -19.62 -0.63 -7.31
C ILE A 155 -19.86 0.88 -7.38
N LEU A 156 -18.87 1.64 -7.86
CA LEU A 156 -19.00 3.09 -8.02
C LEU A 156 -20.15 3.46 -8.96
N SER A 157 -20.23 2.83 -10.13
CA SER A 157 -21.30 3.06 -11.10
C SER A 157 -22.69 2.66 -10.58
N TYR A 158 -22.75 1.69 -9.67
CA TYR A 158 -24.01 1.24 -9.06
C TYR A 158 -24.47 2.15 -7.92
N LEU A 159 -23.52 2.63 -7.10
CA LEU A 159 -23.81 3.49 -5.94
C LEU A 159 -23.96 4.97 -6.32
N PHE A 160 -23.34 5.39 -7.44
CA PHE A 160 -23.41 6.75 -7.95
C PHE A 160 -23.81 6.72 -9.44
N PRO A 161 -25.10 6.49 -9.75
CA PRO A 161 -25.61 6.50 -11.12
C PRO A 161 -25.34 7.87 -11.80
N GLU A 162 -25.35 7.89 -13.15
CA GLU A 162 -24.98 9.08 -13.95
C GLU A 162 -25.77 10.35 -13.64
N ASP A 163 -26.97 10.24 -13.07
CA ASP A 163 -27.72 11.36 -12.51
C ASP A 163 -27.18 11.81 -11.14
N ALA A 164 -25.89 12.12 -11.09
CA ALA A 164 -25.20 12.56 -9.88
C ALA A 164 -25.82 13.82 -9.23
N ALA A 165 -26.70 14.52 -9.93
CA ALA A 165 -27.48 15.64 -9.42
C ALA A 165 -28.51 15.25 -8.35
N LEU A 166 -28.87 13.96 -8.25
CA LEU A 166 -29.84 13.45 -7.29
C LEU A 166 -29.20 12.92 -5.99
N VAL A 167 -27.86 12.74 -5.95
CA VAL A 167 -27.18 12.20 -4.78
C VAL A 167 -26.81 13.32 -3.82
N THR A 168 -27.42 13.32 -2.64
CA THR A 168 -27.15 14.35 -1.63
C THR A 168 -25.74 14.21 -1.02
N TYR A 169 -25.27 15.30 -0.39
CA TYR A 169 -24.01 15.28 0.37
C TYR A 169 -24.00 14.18 1.44
N GLU A 170 -25.10 14.02 2.18
CA GLU A 170 -25.22 13.00 3.24
C GLU A 170 -25.17 11.58 2.67
N ASP A 171 -25.77 11.32 1.51
CA ASP A 171 -25.69 10.02 0.87
C ASP A 171 -24.25 9.70 0.45
N LYS A 172 -23.54 10.66 -0.14
CA LYS A 172 -22.11 10.51 -0.50
C LYS A 172 -21.25 10.22 0.74
N LYS A 173 -21.52 10.92 1.83
CA LYS A 173 -20.80 10.77 3.09
C LYS A 173 -21.03 9.38 3.71
N ILE A 174 -22.28 8.96 3.84
CA ILE A 174 -22.65 7.62 4.38
C ILE A 174 -22.03 6.52 3.52
N THR A 175 -22.13 6.64 2.19
CA THR A 175 -21.54 5.67 1.27
C THR A 175 -20.02 5.60 1.42
N LEU A 176 -19.35 6.74 1.51
CA LEU A 176 -17.89 6.78 1.68
C LEU A 176 -17.45 6.21 3.03
N GLN A 177 -18.19 6.50 4.10
CA GLN A 177 -17.95 5.90 5.42
C GLN A 177 -18.09 4.39 5.39
N PHE A 178 -19.12 3.88 4.71
CA PHE A 178 -19.33 2.44 4.51
C PHE A 178 -18.16 1.81 3.74
N ILE A 179 -17.69 2.44 2.66
CA ILE A 179 -16.54 1.98 1.87
C ILE A 179 -15.28 1.92 2.75
N PHE A 180 -14.98 2.97 3.52
CA PHE A 180 -13.85 2.94 4.46
C PHE A 180 -14.01 1.84 5.50
N ALA A 181 -15.21 1.64 6.05
CA ALA A 181 -15.47 0.60 7.05
C ALA A 181 -15.22 -0.81 6.49
N VAL A 182 -15.77 -1.11 5.30
CA VAL A 182 -15.61 -2.42 4.64
C VAL A 182 -14.13 -2.68 4.32
N ILE A 183 -13.45 -1.72 3.71
CA ILE A 183 -12.05 -1.91 3.32
C ILE A 183 -11.15 -2.00 4.55
N THR A 184 -11.42 -1.22 5.59
CA THR A 184 -10.72 -1.32 6.88
C THR A 184 -10.88 -2.70 7.50
N ALA A 185 -12.10 -3.23 7.52
CA ALA A 185 -12.38 -4.58 8.02
C ALA A 185 -11.64 -5.65 7.19
N VAL A 186 -11.63 -5.52 5.87
CA VAL A 186 -10.89 -6.43 4.98
C VAL A 186 -9.40 -6.41 5.28
N VAL A 187 -8.78 -5.23 5.39
CA VAL A 187 -7.35 -5.09 5.70
C VAL A 187 -7.03 -5.67 7.09
N LEU A 188 -7.90 -5.44 8.08
CA LEU A 188 -7.75 -5.99 9.43
C LEU A 188 -7.82 -7.53 9.43
N ILE A 189 -8.82 -8.09 8.74
CA ILE A 189 -9.00 -9.55 8.62
C ILE A 189 -7.78 -10.18 7.95
N ILE A 190 -7.28 -9.56 6.87
CA ILE A 190 -6.05 -10.03 6.21
C ILE A 190 -4.86 -9.95 7.16
N GLY A 191 -4.74 -8.90 7.97
CA GLY A 191 -3.70 -8.79 8.99
C GLY A 191 -3.74 -9.93 10.01
N VAL A 192 -4.92 -10.29 10.48
CA VAL A 192 -5.13 -11.46 11.37
C VAL A 192 -4.82 -12.76 10.63
N PHE A 193 -5.27 -12.89 9.38
CA PHE A 193 -5.04 -14.09 8.57
C PHE A 193 -3.55 -14.33 8.31
N VAL A 194 -2.78 -13.28 8.04
CA VAL A 194 -1.31 -13.34 7.89
C VAL A 194 -0.64 -13.93 9.13
N TRP A 195 -1.10 -13.55 10.31
CA TRP A 195 -0.56 -14.06 11.57
C TRP A 195 -0.68 -15.58 11.71
N PHE A 196 -1.76 -16.16 11.23
CA PHE A 196 -2.03 -17.61 11.37
C PHE A 196 -1.51 -18.43 10.20
N THR A 197 -1.36 -17.86 9.01
CA THR A 197 -1.03 -18.63 7.79
C THR A 197 0.45 -18.64 7.44
N LEU A 198 1.19 -17.58 7.79
CA LEU A 198 2.62 -17.56 7.53
C LEU A 198 3.39 -18.33 8.62
N PRO A 199 4.39 -19.11 8.21
CA PRO A 199 5.20 -19.85 9.17
C PRO A 199 5.97 -18.92 10.11
N GLY A 200 6.11 -19.32 11.36
CA GLY A 200 7.04 -18.67 12.30
C GLY A 200 8.49 -18.95 11.88
N GLU A 201 9.34 -17.97 12.06
CA GLU A 201 10.76 -18.08 11.75
C GLU A 201 11.58 -18.27 13.03
N THR A 202 12.55 -19.15 13.00
CA THR A 202 13.60 -19.17 14.01
C THR A 202 14.62 -18.09 13.65
N ILE A 203 14.57 -16.98 14.37
CA ILE A 203 15.56 -15.91 14.18
C ILE A 203 16.87 -16.36 14.80
N ASN A 204 17.88 -16.59 13.96
CA ASN A 204 19.23 -16.87 14.44
C ASN A 204 19.80 -15.59 15.07
N SER A 205 19.71 -15.49 16.39
CA SER A 205 20.18 -14.32 17.17
C SER A 205 21.67 -14.04 17.03
N ASN A 206 22.44 -14.99 16.50
CA ASN A 206 23.88 -14.85 16.30
C ASN A 206 24.29 -13.99 15.10
N LYS A 207 23.38 -13.66 14.18
CA LYS A 207 23.62 -12.69 13.10
C LYS A 207 23.08 -11.31 13.48
N LYS A 208 23.63 -10.69 14.53
CA LYS A 208 23.38 -9.29 14.84
C LYS A 208 24.09 -8.42 13.80
N THR A 209 23.45 -8.22 12.64
CA THR A 209 23.88 -7.15 11.74
C THR A 209 23.61 -5.81 12.41
N LEU A 210 24.68 -5.15 12.84
CA LEU A 210 24.58 -3.78 13.32
C LEU A 210 24.28 -2.87 12.11
N PHE A 211 23.28 -2.02 12.24
CA PHE A 211 23.04 -1.00 11.23
C PHE A 211 24.27 -0.08 11.16
N SER A 212 24.90 0.00 10.00
CA SER A 212 26.10 0.82 9.77
C SER A 212 25.84 1.86 8.69
N PHE A 213 25.73 3.11 9.09
CA PHE A 213 25.68 4.23 8.14
C PHE A 213 26.89 4.24 7.18
N GLN A 214 28.07 3.86 7.66
CA GLN A 214 29.27 3.80 6.84
C GLN A 214 29.14 2.78 5.70
N LEU A 215 28.50 1.63 5.95
CA LEU A 215 28.22 0.64 4.93
C LEU A 215 27.23 1.20 3.89
N VAL A 216 26.17 1.88 4.32
CA VAL A 216 25.19 2.52 3.42
C VAL A 216 25.87 3.52 2.51
N PHE A 217 26.67 4.44 3.04
CA PHE A 217 27.42 5.42 2.23
C PHE A 217 28.42 4.77 1.26
N THR A 218 29.07 3.70 1.68
CA THR A 218 29.99 2.94 0.81
C THR A 218 29.24 2.27 -0.35
N LEU A 219 28.06 1.73 -0.08
CA LEU A 219 27.21 1.12 -1.11
C LEU A 219 26.68 2.16 -2.10
N LEU A 220 26.22 3.32 -1.61
CA LEU A 220 25.72 4.41 -2.44
C LEU A 220 26.78 4.99 -3.40
N LYS A 221 28.08 4.84 -3.11
CA LYS A 221 29.17 5.22 -4.03
C LYS A 221 29.41 4.25 -5.18
N LYS A 222 28.84 3.03 -5.13
CA LYS A 222 29.02 2.04 -6.20
C LYS A 222 28.20 2.40 -7.42
N ARG A 223 28.84 2.61 -8.57
CA ARG A 223 28.18 2.94 -9.86
C ARG A 223 27.02 2.01 -10.20
N LYS A 224 27.17 0.69 -9.99
CA LYS A 224 26.10 -0.29 -10.24
C LYS A 224 24.84 0.02 -9.43
N ILE A 225 24.98 0.39 -8.15
CA ILE A 225 23.85 0.71 -7.28
C ILE A 225 23.17 2.00 -7.76
N ILE A 226 23.95 3.03 -8.10
CA ILE A 226 23.41 4.28 -8.63
C ILE A 226 22.60 4.04 -9.91
N PHE A 227 23.16 3.29 -10.89
CA PHE A 227 22.44 3.01 -12.14
C PHE A 227 21.17 2.20 -11.93
N HIS A 228 21.18 1.17 -11.06
CA HIS A 228 19.96 0.42 -10.74
C HIS A 228 18.93 1.31 -10.04
N SER A 229 19.35 2.17 -9.12
CA SER A 229 18.46 3.11 -8.43
C SER A 229 17.83 4.11 -9.39
N LEU A 230 18.60 4.66 -10.34
CA LEU A 230 18.10 5.57 -11.37
C LEU A 230 17.11 4.85 -12.32
N MET A 231 17.39 3.61 -12.71
CA MET A 231 16.49 2.81 -13.54
C MET A 231 15.15 2.59 -12.83
N ILE A 232 15.19 2.18 -11.57
CA ILE A 232 13.98 1.97 -10.75
C ILE A 232 13.23 3.29 -10.58
N LEU A 233 13.93 4.39 -10.28
CA LEU A 233 13.33 5.71 -10.14
C LEU A 233 12.63 6.15 -11.43
N SER A 234 13.27 6.01 -12.57
CA SER A 234 12.70 6.39 -13.88
C SER A 234 11.46 5.55 -14.21
N ALA A 235 11.53 4.22 -14.03
CA ALA A 235 10.41 3.33 -14.28
C ALA A 235 9.22 3.63 -13.34
N TYR A 236 9.50 3.87 -12.07
CA TYR A 236 8.46 4.20 -11.08
C TYR A 236 7.84 5.58 -11.33
N SER A 237 8.64 6.57 -11.73
CA SER A 237 8.14 7.90 -12.10
C SER A 237 7.22 7.83 -13.31
N ALA A 238 7.61 7.08 -14.36
CA ALA A 238 6.77 6.85 -15.52
C ALA A 238 5.43 6.16 -15.14
N TYR A 239 5.49 5.12 -14.31
CA TYR A 239 4.29 4.48 -13.78
C TYR A 239 3.39 5.45 -13.01
N LYS A 240 3.95 6.30 -12.15
CA LYS A 240 3.16 7.28 -11.38
C LYS A 240 2.47 8.33 -12.26
N LEU A 241 3.08 8.72 -13.38
CA LEU A 241 2.47 9.65 -14.33
C LEU A 241 1.19 9.08 -14.96
N THR A 242 1.06 7.76 -15.10
CA THR A 242 -0.19 7.16 -15.61
C THR A 242 -1.40 7.46 -14.73
N GLY A 243 -1.20 7.71 -13.44
CA GLY A 243 -2.28 8.08 -12.52
C GLY A 243 -2.95 9.43 -12.80
N VAL A 244 -2.35 10.27 -13.65
CA VAL A 244 -2.90 11.58 -14.04
C VAL A 244 -3.76 11.48 -15.31
N PHE A 245 -3.66 10.37 -16.07
CA PHE A 245 -4.34 10.24 -17.36
C PHE A 245 -5.86 10.34 -17.27
N GLY A 246 -6.49 9.77 -16.22
CA GLY A 246 -7.93 9.89 -16.02
C GLY A 246 -8.38 11.34 -15.80
N THR A 247 -7.65 12.09 -14.99
CA THR A 247 -7.90 13.52 -14.76
C THR A 247 -7.69 14.32 -16.05
N TYR A 248 -6.60 14.05 -16.77
CA TYR A 248 -6.29 14.70 -18.04
C TYR A 248 -7.37 14.42 -19.10
N ALA A 249 -7.81 13.16 -19.24
CA ALA A 249 -8.86 12.79 -20.18
C ALA A 249 -10.17 13.53 -19.89
N ARG A 250 -10.54 13.66 -18.62
CA ARG A 250 -11.74 14.38 -18.22
C ARG A 250 -11.60 15.90 -18.43
N ASP A 251 -10.51 16.49 -17.94
CA ASP A 251 -10.39 17.95 -17.87
C ASP A 251 -9.97 18.58 -19.22
N VAL A 252 -9.27 17.85 -20.07
CA VAL A 252 -8.79 18.33 -21.38
C VAL A 252 -9.63 17.80 -22.54
N TRP A 253 -10.06 16.54 -22.46
CA TRP A 253 -10.80 15.88 -23.55
C TRP A 253 -12.30 15.77 -23.27
N SER A 254 -12.77 16.25 -22.11
CA SER A 254 -14.18 16.23 -21.68
C SER A 254 -14.81 14.83 -21.77
N PHE A 255 -14.02 13.77 -21.54
CA PHE A 255 -14.57 12.43 -21.45
C PHE A 255 -15.44 12.29 -20.21
N SER A 256 -16.67 11.81 -20.39
CA SER A 256 -17.49 11.30 -19.29
C SER A 256 -16.87 10.00 -18.80
N LEU A 257 -16.56 9.92 -17.52
CA LEU A 257 -16.09 8.69 -16.87
C LEU A 257 -17.28 7.91 -16.36
#